data_c6502da4d9a8f215dba13c3a51866a0d
#
_entry.id   c6502da4d9a8f215dba13c3a51866a0d
#
_cell.length_a   1.000
_cell.length_b   1.000
_cell.length_c   1.000
_cell.angle_alpha   90.00
_cell.angle_beta   90.00
_cell.angle_gamma   90.00
#
_symmetry.space_group_name_H-M   'P 1'
#
loop_
_entity.id
_entity.type
_entity.pdbx_description
1 polymer ?
#
loop_
_entity_poly.entity_id
_entity_poly.type
_entity_poly.pdbx_seq_one_letter_code
_entity_poly.pdbx_strand_id
1 'polypeptide(L)'
;MTLNIQTSFLRVSAAVLALLSAFSSCAKADVSNGQSPADNGYIVVTEYGISNDGSEIGKELNRLVKDAYGSTLYFPAGTYNLTEPIKTPYDYAKNVNLVFDKNAHITSSKPLEALLMVGFTEMKTKDAGLRQFSYIDGGHFDATNTKRGIWVNGLKQLVTLRELSVYYCKGRHIEISCSDDFKGTGSSDTKLDNISIQGLSSNDDNYGIYIGQRCGDCKISDTFVYGTRCGLYTEGAGHIINNFHILTWRVGDGQTGDFAETVGVKIARQGFYQFSQVYFDTTNRDFVIEGDIDVNLIIDKCISHSYIENFGRSFISWGNGSGKLEAKVSNCIFNLDYKPAGFKIFDIPEDLIINDYESKITFRDNIVRSGVKLDPYDLSLMMKFDGRNAEYAFTTPQVIPAGGVVIGCVAPSASSNSLRIMHGEDDFTDLVIGTDGTLKKNETSSGSPYSVSALKKGKWTVLVLKGSATVAVNPEIIDLVGNSTFLSTPSKDKLFKLSDYGL
;
A
#
# COMPACT_ATOMS: atom_id res chain seq x y z
N MET A 1 -14.86 -12.74 -39.52
CA MET A 1 -13.51 -12.86 -38.97
C MET A 1 -13.58 -12.62 -37.47
N THR A 2 -14.37 -13.42 -36.80
CA THR A 2 -14.78 -13.24 -35.40
C THR A 2 -14.72 -14.59 -34.69
N LEU A 3 -13.51 -15.14 -34.47
CA LEU A 3 -13.33 -16.36 -33.67
C LEU A 3 -11.85 -16.52 -33.32
N ASN A 4 -11.33 -15.81 -32.34
CA ASN A 4 -10.07 -16.18 -31.69
C ASN A 4 -9.79 -15.42 -30.38
N ILE A 5 -10.71 -14.59 -29.88
CA ILE A 5 -10.49 -13.82 -28.66
C ILE A 5 -10.88 -14.65 -27.40
N GLN A 6 -11.84 -15.54 -27.48
CA GLN A 6 -12.28 -16.30 -26.30
C GLN A 6 -11.30 -17.39 -25.81
N THR A 7 -10.46 -17.93 -26.69
CA THR A 7 -9.49 -18.97 -26.29
C THR A 7 -8.24 -18.43 -25.61
N SER A 8 -7.92 -17.15 -25.80
CA SER A 8 -6.80 -16.50 -25.10
C SER A 8 -7.17 -16.14 -23.65
N PHE A 9 -8.41 -15.75 -23.39
CA PHE A 9 -8.91 -15.44 -22.06
C PHE A 9 -8.92 -16.65 -21.10
N LEU A 10 -9.30 -17.82 -21.59
CA LEU A 10 -9.29 -19.04 -20.77
C LEU A 10 -7.87 -19.52 -20.42
N ARG A 11 -6.88 -19.24 -21.25
CA ARG A 11 -5.49 -19.64 -20.99
C ARG A 11 -4.78 -18.74 -19.98
N VAL A 12 -5.11 -17.46 -19.92
CA VAL A 12 -4.56 -16.52 -18.94
C VAL A 12 -5.18 -16.77 -17.56
N SER A 13 -6.49 -17.02 -17.49
CA SER A 13 -7.17 -17.35 -16.24
C SER A 13 -6.68 -18.67 -15.63
N ALA A 14 -6.39 -19.68 -16.46
CA ALA A 14 -5.84 -20.95 -15.99
C ALA A 14 -4.38 -20.81 -15.50
N ALA A 15 -3.58 -19.94 -16.10
CA ALA A 15 -2.20 -19.69 -15.67
C ALA A 15 -2.14 -18.91 -14.35
N VAL A 16 -3.06 -17.97 -14.12
CA VAL A 16 -3.16 -17.23 -12.86
C VAL A 16 -3.69 -18.12 -11.73
N LEU A 17 -4.68 -18.98 -12.00
CA LEU A 17 -5.10 -19.99 -11.03
C LEU A 17 -3.98 -21.02 -10.73
N ALA A 18 -3.19 -21.41 -11.71
CA ALA A 18 -2.07 -22.32 -11.51
C ALA A 18 -0.91 -21.67 -10.74
N LEU A 19 -0.68 -20.36 -10.90
CA LEU A 19 0.26 -19.61 -10.08
C LEU A 19 -0.24 -19.45 -8.63
N LEU A 20 -1.52 -19.20 -8.42
CA LEU A 20 -2.11 -19.14 -7.09
C LEU A 20 -2.06 -20.51 -6.36
N SER A 21 -2.20 -21.62 -7.10
CA SER A 21 -2.04 -22.96 -6.54
C SER A 21 -0.57 -23.35 -6.30
N ALA A 22 0.39 -22.77 -7.02
CA ALA A 22 1.82 -23.02 -6.81
C ALA A 22 2.40 -22.28 -5.58
N PHE A 23 1.81 -21.13 -5.19
CA PHE A 23 2.20 -20.45 -3.97
C PHE A 23 1.62 -21.06 -2.69
N SER A 24 0.55 -21.85 -2.78
CA SER A 24 0.02 -22.57 -1.62
C SER A 24 0.74 -23.91 -1.32
N SER A 25 1.76 -24.27 -2.10
CA SER A 25 2.47 -25.55 -1.93
C SER A 25 3.82 -25.46 -1.23
N CYS A 26 4.24 -24.28 -0.74
CA CYS A 26 5.51 -24.11 -0.03
C CYS A 26 5.37 -23.90 1.48
N ALA A 27 4.48 -24.60 2.14
CA ALA A 27 4.53 -24.80 3.61
C ALA A 27 3.69 -26.01 3.98
N LYS A 28 4.01 -27.16 3.42
CA LYS A 28 3.66 -28.43 4.11
C LYS A 28 4.77 -28.76 5.06
N ALA A 29 4.77 -28.16 6.23
CA ALA A 29 5.19 -28.89 7.40
C ALA A 29 4.04 -29.86 7.68
N ASP A 30 4.13 -31.05 7.13
CA ASP A 30 3.28 -32.16 7.53
C ASP A 30 3.53 -32.40 9.03
N VAL A 31 2.66 -31.86 9.87
CA VAL A 31 2.46 -32.37 11.23
C VAL A 31 1.62 -33.65 11.12
N SER A 32 2.13 -34.62 10.38
CA SER A 32 1.57 -35.97 10.30
C SER A 32 2.48 -36.96 11.01
N ASN A 33 2.91 -36.60 12.18
CA ASN A 33 3.33 -37.62 13.14
C ASN A 33 2.14 -37.87 14.04
N GLY A 34 1.28 -38.78 13.77
CA GLY A 34 0.10 -39.24 14.50
C GLY A 34 -0.03 -39.01 16.03
N GLN A 35 0.57 -37.98 16.55
CA GLN A 35 0.45 -37.53 17.93
C GLN A 35 -0.80 -36.64 18.04
N SER A 36 -1.63 -36.92 19.04
CA SER A 36 -2.76 -36.06 19.35
C SER A 36 -2.27 -34.70 19.86
N PRO A 37 -3.04 -33.59 19.67
CA PRO A 37 -2.71 -32.31 20.26
C PRO A 37 -2.46 -32.34 21.76
N ALA A 38 -3.13 -33.23 22.49
CA ALA A 38 -2.90 -33.46 23.93
C ALA A 38 -1.48 -34.01 24.20
N ASP A 39 -0.96 -34.86 23.33
CA ASP A 39 0.40 -35.38 23.45
C ASP A 39 1.47 -34.31 23.27
N ASN A 40 1.12 -33.19 22.64
CA ASN A 40 1.97 -32.01 22.48
C ASN A 40 1.87 -31.01 23.65
N GLY A 41 1.15 -31.36 24.72
CA GLY A 41 0.92 -30.48 25.87
C GLY A 41 -0.12 -29.38 25.64
N TYR A 42 -0.97 -29.53 24.64
CA TYR A 42 -2.09 -28.61 24.42
C TYR A 42 -3.30 -29.00 25.25
N ILE A 43 -4.05 -27.99 25.72
CA ILE A 43 -5.36 -28.20 26.35
C ILE A 43 -6.40 -28.24 25.23
N VAL A 44 -6.96 -29.40 24.95
CA VAL A 44 -7.98 -29.58 23.90
C VAL A 44 -9.33 -29.10 24.42
N VAL A 45 -9.89 -28.04 23.86
CA VAL A 45 -11.07 -27.35 24.42
C VAL A 45 -12.30 -28.24 24.52
N THR A 46 -12.49 -29.19 23.60
CA THR A 46 -13.63 -30.13 23.61
C THR A 46 -13.58 -31.11 24.76
N GLU A 47 -12.41 -31.45 25.31
CA GLU A 47 -12.24 -32.31 26.49
C GLU A 47 -12.70 -31.61 27.78
N TYR A 48 -12.86 -30.28 27.72
CA TYR A 48 -13.36 -29.45 28.82
C TYR A 48 -14.80 -28.99 28.59
N GLY A 49 -15.54 -29.69 27.73
CA GLY A 49 -16.96 -29.45 27.47
C GLY A 49 -17.28 -28.26 26.56
N ILE A 50 -16.29 -27.70 25.85
CA ILE A 50 -16.54 -26.69 24.83
C ILE A 50 -17.04 -27.39 23.56
N SER A 51 -18.27 -27.09 23.16
CA SER A 51 -18.88 -27.69 21.97
C SER A 51 -18.26 -27.15 20.68
N ASN A 52 -18.12 -28.02 19.67
CA ASN A 52 -17.67 -27.67 18.32
C ASN A 52 -18.66 -28.11 17.23
N ASP A 53 -19.94 -28.31 17.61
CA ASP A 53 -21.03 -28.76 16.72
C ASP A 53 -21.96 -27.63 16.26
N GLY A 54 -21.61 -26.37 16.55
CA GLY A 54 -22.41 -25.19 16.22
C GLY A 54 -23.41 -24.76 17.30
N SER A 55 -23.52 -25.50 18.40
CA SER A 55 -24.30 -25.04 19.55
C SER A 55 -23.67 -23.81 20.21
N GLU A 56 -24.51 -23.00 20.86
CA GLU A 56 -24.06 -21.75 21.48
C GLU A 56 -23.06 -21.99 22.61
N ILE A 57 -21.93 -21.27 22.57
CA ILE A 57 -20.89 -21.28 23.58
C ILE A 57 -20.92 -19.94 24.31
N GLY A 58 -21.07 -19.99 25.61
CA GLY A 58 -21.12 -18.80 26.46
C GLY A 58 -19.85 -18.59 27.28
N LYS A 59 -20.05 -18.32 28.57
CA LYS A 59 -18.96 -17.97 29.51
C LYS A 59 -17.96 -19.08 29.80
N GLU A 60 -18.33 -20.33 29.52
CA GLU A 60 -17.50 -21.51 29.77
C GLU A 60 -16.16 -21.45 29.04
N LEU A 61 -16.13 -20.95 27.78
CA LEU A 61 -14.89 -20.82 27.03
C LEU A 61 -13.96 -19.78 27.67
N ASN A 62 -14.47 -18.61 28.07
CA ASN A 62 -13.65 -17.59 28.73
C ASN A 62 -13.19 -18.04 30.13
N ARG A 63 -13.96 -18.91 30.80
CA ARG A 63 -13.51 -19.56 32.04
C ARG A 63 -12.34 -20.48 31.73
N LEU A 64 -12.45 -21.32 30.72
CA LEU A 64 -11.35 -22.21 30.31
C LEU A 64 -10.09 -21.42 29.92
N VAL A 65 -10.22 -20.29 29.18
CA VAL A 65 -9.08 -19.40 28.88
C VAL A 65 -8.40 -18.92 30.18
N LYS A 66 -9.18 -18.56 31.20
CA LYS A 66 -8.65 -18.15 32.50
C LYS A 66 -7.94 -19.30 33.23
N ASP A 67 -8.50 -20.50 33.19
CA ASP A 67 -7.92 -21.68 33.82
C ASP A 67 -6.66 -22.19 33.10
N ALA A 68 -6.48 -21.79 31.82
CA ALA A 68 -5.36 -22.19 30.96
C ALA A 68 -4.19 -21.19 30.96
N TYR A 69 -4.09 -20.29 31.95
CA TYR A 69 -2.98 -19.31 31.99
C TYR A 69 -1.61 -20.00 31.94
N GLY A 70 -0.75 -19.49 31.03
CA GLY A 70 0.57 -20.07 30.77
C GLY A 70 0.58 -21.24 29.77
N SER A 71 -0.58 -21.58 29.21
CA SER A 71 -0.73 -22.77 28.35
C SER A 71 -1.20 -22.39 26.94
N THR A 72 -1.38 -23.42 26.12
CA THR A 72 -1.94 -23.29 24.77
C THR A 72 -3.27 -24.05 24.69
N LEU A 73 -4.31 -23.37 24.26
CA LEU A 73 -5.60 -23.99 23.95
C LEU A 73 -5.62 -24.42 22.48
N TYR A 74 -6.04 -25.67 22.26
CA TYR A 74 -6.28 -26.19 20.91
C TYR A 74 -7.77 -26.37 20.65
N PHE A 75 -8.21 -25.84 19.52
CA PHE A 75 -9.58 -25.90 19.02
C PHE A 75 -9.65 -26.91 17.87
N PRO A 76 -10.12 -28.12 18.07
CA PRO A 76 -10.32 -29.10 17.00
C PRO A 76 -11.24 -28.60 15.88
N ALA A 77 -11.22 -29.31 14.76
CA ALA A 77 -12.15 -29.05 13.64
C ALA A 77 -13.61 -29.05 14.14
N GLY A 78 -14.42 -28.14 13.58
CA GLY A 78 -15.83 -27.99 13.93
C GLY A 78 -16.27 -26.53 13.96
N THR A 79 -17.49 -26.29 14.39
CA THR A 79 -18.09 -24.95 14.44
C THR A 79 -18.25 -24.48 15.88
N TYR A 80 -17.64 -23.36 16.20
CA TYR A 80 -17.69 -22.70 17.52
C TYR A 80 -18.57 -21.46 17.41
N ASN A 81 -19.83 -21.56 17.86
CA ASN A 81 -20.81 -20.48 17.80
C ASN A 81 -20.82 -19.68 19.10
N LEU A 82 -20.19 -18.53 19.09
CA LEU A 82 -19.94 -17.71 20.27
C LEU A 82 -21.14 -16.84 20.65
N THR A 83 -21.47 -16.75 21.94
CA THR A 83 -22.42 -15.76 22.48
C THR A 83 -21.71 -14.58 23.15
N GLU A 84 -20.41 -14.66 23.36
CA GLU A 84 -19.52 -13.56 23.79
C GLU A 84 -18.15 -13.74 23.15
N PRO A 85 -17.35 -12.68 23.02
CA PRO A 85 -16.00 -12.74 22.45
C PRO A 85 -15.09 -13.68 23.25
N ILE A 86 -14.23 -14.42 22.56
CA ILE A 86 -13.07 -15.05 23.23
C ILE A 86 -12.13 -13.94 23.68
N LYS A 87 -11.72 -13.91 24.95
CA LYS A 87 -10.85 -12.87 25.51
C LYS A 87 -9.60 -13.44 26.12
N THR A 88 -8.42 -13.03 25.62
CA THR A 88 -7.15 -13.42 26.22
C THR A 88 -6.59 -12.33 27.14
N PRO A 89 -5.70 -12.68 28.09
CA PRO A 89 -5.16 -11.71 29.04
C PRO A 89 -4.12 -10.78 28.42
N TYR A 90 -4.05 -9.57 28.97
CA TYR A 90 -2.98 -8.61 28.69
C TYR A 90 -1.69 -9.01 29.41
N ASP A 91 -1.80 -9.47 30.65
CA ASP A 91 -0.66 -9.85 31.50
C ASP A 91 0.16 -10.98 30.86
N TYR A 92 1.43 -10.74 30.60
CA TYR A 92 2.32 -11.72 29.97
C TYR A 92 2.55 -12.96 30.84
N ALA A 93 2.53 -12.82 32.17
CA ALA A 93 2.65 -13.96 33.08
C ALA A 93 1.44 -14.92 33.02
N LYS A 94 0.32 -14.43 32.47
CA LYS A 94 -0.92 -15.17 32.28
C LYS A 94 -1.24 -15.42 30.80
N ASN A 95 -0.24 -15.33 29.94
CA ASN A 95 -0.43 -15.47 28.51
C ASN A 95 -1.08 -16.81 28.15
N VAL A 96 -2.01 -16.78 27.19
CA VAL A 96 -2.64 -17.97 26.62
C VAL A 96 -2.48 -17.88 25.10
N ASN A 97 -1.93 -18.94 24.53
CA ASN A 97 -1.90 -19.09 23.08
C ASN A 97 -3.14 -19.84 22.61
N LEU A 98 -3.63 -19.50 21.43
CA LEU A 98 -4.77 -20.17 20.81
C LEU A 98 -4.32 -20.78 19.49
N VAL A 99 -4.57 -22.08 19.33
CA VAL A 99 -4.30 -22.83 18.11
C VAL A 99 -5.61 -23.44 17.63
N PHE A 100 -5.97 -23.14 16.41
CA PHE A 100 -7.19 -23.62 15.77
C PHE A 100 -6.84 -24.60 14.66
N ASP A 101 -7.55 -25.73 14.61
CA ASP A 101 -7.48 -26.60 13.44
C ASP A 101 -7.86 -25.80 12.18
N LYS A 102 -7.29 -26.17 11.05
CA LYS A 102 -7.60 -25.53 9.76
C LYS A 102 -9.08 -25.62 9.34
N ASN A 103 -9.86 -26.50 9.95
CA ASN A 103 -11.29 -26.65 9.76
C ASN A 103 -12.08 -26.22 11.02
N ALA A 104 -11.48 -25.47 11.93
CA ALA A 104 -12.18 -24.84 13.01
C ALA A 104 -12.83 -23.53 12.53
N HIS A 105 -14.16 -23.44 12.61
CA HIS A 105 -14.95 -22.30 12.20
C HIS A 105 -15.46 -21.57 13.45
N ILE A 106 -15.03 -20.33 13.61
CA ILE A 106 -15.41 -19.46 14.73
C ILE A 106 -16.43 -18.47 14.21
N THR A 107 -17.62 -18.49 14.76
CA THR A 107 -18.75 -17.63 14.32
C THR A 107 -19.56 -17.11 15.50
N SER A 108 -20.55 -16.29 15.24
CA SER A 108 -21.58 -15.90 16.19
C SER A 108 -22.94 -15.71 15.51
N SER A 109 -23.96 -16.30 16.10
CA SER A 109 -25.37 -16.02 15.74
C SER A 109 -25.87 -14.68 16.30
N LYS A 110 -25.12 -14.05 17.21
CA LYS A 110 -25.48 -12.81 17.92
C LYS A 110 -24.53 -11.66 17.55
N PRO A 111 -24.99 -10.42 17.60
CA PRO A 111 -24.12 -9.27 17.44
C PRO A 111 -23.07 -9.21 18.56
N LEU A 112 -21.78 -9.21 18.18
CA LEU A 112 -20.66 -9.07 19.11
C LEU A 112 -19.74 -7.91 18.71
N GLU A 113 -18.95 -7.42 19.67
CA GLU A 113 -17.90 -6.43 19.39
C GLU A 113 -16.77 -7.02 18.53
N ALA A 114 -16.41 -8.29 18.80
CA ALA A 114 -15.45 -9.07 18.02
C ALA A 114 -15.68 -10.57 18.28
N LEU A 115 -15.16 -11.44 17.44
CA LEU A 115 -15.11 -12.87 17.74
C LEU A 115 -13.96 -13.17 18.73
N LEU A 116 -12.82 -12.51 18.53
CA LEU A 116 -11.64 -12.69 19.37
C LEU A 116 -11.08 -11.33 19.79
N MET A 117 -10.80 -11.17 21.07
CA MET A 117 -10.20 -9.98 21.69
C MET A 117 -8.90 -10.38 22.40
N VAL A 118 -7.76 -10.06 21.79
CA VAL A 118 -6.43 -10.44 22.31
C VAL A 118 -5.88 -9.37 23.23
N GLY A 119 -5.62 -9.73 24.49
CA GLY A 119 -5.04 -8.81 25.48
C GLY A 119 -6.06 -7.89 26.15
N PHE A 120 -7.29 -8.33 26.37
CA PHE A 120 -8.37 -7.50 26.93
C PHE A 120 -8.81 -7.89 28.35
N THR A 121 -8.27 -8.95 28.91
CA THR A 121 -8.49 -9.28 30.32
C THR A 121 -7.21 -9.13 31.12
N GLU A 122 -7.30 -9.12 32.45
CA GLU A 122 -6.14 -8.97 33.36
C GLU A 122 -5.28 -7.74 33.00
N MET A 123 -5.91 -6.63 32.65
CA MET A 123 -5.22 -5.39 32.34
C MET A 123 -4.57 -4.81 33.61
N LYS A 124 -3.28 -4.58 33.56
CA LYS A 124 -2.52 -3.90 34.61
C LYS A 124 -2.08 -2.52 34.13
N THR A 125 -2.05 -1.57 35.03
CA THR A 125 -1.68 -0.17 34.75
C THR A 125 -0.18 0.06 34.55
N LYS A 126 0.65 -0.96 34.78
CA LYS A 126 2.11 -0.91 34.59
C LYS A 126 2.61 -2.19 33.95
N ASP A 127 3.62 -2.06 33.11
CA ASP A 127 4.36 -3.19 32.55
C ASP A 127 4.82 -4.13 33.67
N ALA A 128 4.24 -5.26 33.75
CA ALA A 128 4.52 -6.24 34.78
C ALA A 128 5.21 -7.44 34.18
N GLY A 129 6.51 -7.35 33.95
CA GLY A 129 7.32 -8.51 33.70
C GLY A 129 7.96 -8.60 32.33
N LEU A 130 8.61 -9.73 32.07
CA LEU A 130 9.24 -10.04 30.79
C LEU A 130 8.16 -10.21 29.72
N ARG A 131 8.31 -9.47 28.62
CA ARG A 131 7.45 -9.60 27.44
C ARG A 131 7.55 -10.99 26.85
N GLN A 132 6.43 -11.62 26.61
CA GLN A 132 6.35 -12.95 26.03
C GLN A 132 5.53 -12.89 24.74
N PHE A 133 5.88 -13.72 23.78
CA PHE A 133 5.13 -13.87 22.57
C PHE A 133 3.74 -14.45 22.84
N SER A 134 2.72 -13.92 22.17
CA SER A 134 1.37 -14.46 22.15
C SER A 134 1.04 -14.91 20.73
N TYR A 135 0.59 -16.14 20.58
CA TYR A 135 0.27 -16.71 19.28
C TYR A 135 -1.21 -16.99 19.16
N ILE A 136 -1.78 -16.58 18.03
CA ILE A 136 -3.11 -16.98 17.55
C ILE A 136 -2.86 -17.61 16.18
N ASP A 137 -3.12 -18.89 16.07
CA ASP A 137 -2.69 -19.72 14.94
C ASP A 137 -3.86 -20.50 14.36
N GLY A 138 -4.09 -20.39 13.05
CA GLY A 138 -5.12 -21.14 12.34
C GLY A 138 -6.54 -20.63 12.51
N GLY A 139 -7.48 -21.39 11.94
CA GLY A 139 -8.92 -21.14 12.05
C GLY A 139 -9.53 -20.20 11.03
N HIS A 140 -10.83 -20.27 10.96
CA HIS A 140 -11.68 -19.49 10.10
C HIS A 140 -12.68 -18.67 10.91
N PHE A 141 -12.59 -17.35 10.86
CA PHE A 141 -13.40 -16.43 11.63
C PHE A 141 -14.48 -15.80 10.75
N ASP A 142 -15.73 -16.28 10.87
CA ASP A 142 -16.88 -15.69 10.21
C ASP A 142 -17.44 -14.54 11.05
N ALA A 143 -17.12 -13.33 10.66
CA ALA A 143 -17.43 -12.10 11.38
C ALA A 143 -18.71 -11.40 10.89
N THR A 144 -19.61 -12.11 10.20
CA THR A 144 -20.85 -11.56 9.60
C THR A 144 -21.69 -10.76 10.62
N ASN A 145 -21.75 -11.24 11.86
CA ASN A 145 -22.55 -10.63 12.92
C ASN A 145 -21.71 -9.84 13.94
N THR A 146 -20.49 -9.45 13.58
CA THR A 146 -19.63 -8.73 14.53
C THR A 146 -19.14 -7.40 13.95
N LYS A 147 -18.77 -6.47 14.83
CA LYS A 147 -18.17 -5.20 14.41
C LYS A 147 -16.72 -5.41 13.98
N ARG A 148 -16.04 -6.40 14.58
CA ARG A 148 -14.65 -6.79 14.28
C ARG A 148 -14.56 -8.30 14.19
N GLY A 149 -13.68 -8.80 13.33
CA GLY A 149 -13.35 -10.21 13.35
C GLY A 149 -12.42 -10.52 14.53
N ILE A 150 -11.21 -9.99 14.49
CA ILE A 150 -10.20 -10.11 15.54
C ILE A 150 -9.77 -8.71 15.99
N TRP A 151 -9.80 -8.48 17.29
CA TRP A 151 -9.35 -7.24 17.91
C TRP A 151 -8.14 -7.49 18.81
N VAL A 152 -6.98 -6.97 18.40
CA VAL A 152 -5.73 -7.00 19.19
C VAL A 152 -5.60 -5.70 19.95
N ASN A 153 -5.41 -5.79 21.27
CA ASN A 153 -5.05 -4.64 22.07
C ASN A 153 -3.65 -4.16 21.68
N GLY A 154 -3.58 -2.99 21.07
CA GLY A 154 -2.34 -2.44 20.54
C GLY A 154 -1.25 -2.15 21.57
N LEU A 155 -1.56 -2.23 22.86
CA LEU A 155 -0.58 -2.12 23.94
C LEU A 155 0.04 -3.46 24.33
N LYS A 156 -0.59 -4.57 23.95
CA LYS A 156 0.01 -5.90 24.13
C LYS A 156 0.99 -6.15 22.99
N GLN A 157 2.27 -6.05 23.30
CA GLN A 157 3.33 -6.26 22.31
C GLN A 157 3.55 -7.74 21.99
N LEU A 158 4.23 -7.99 20.85
CA LEU A 158 4.67 -9.33 20.42
C LEU A 158 3.50 -10.31 20.20
N VAL A 159 2.34 -9.81 19.77
CA VAL A 159 1.23 -10.66 19.32
C VAL A 159 1.49 -11.09 17.87
N THR A 160 1.33 -12.37 17.60
CA THR A 160 1.38 -12.92 16.24
C THR A 160 0.04 -13.57 15.92
N LEU A 161 -0.59 -13.11 14.84
CA LEU A 161 -1.71 -13.78 14.18
C LEU A 161 -1.16 -14.43 12.92
N ARG A 162 -1.41 -15.73 12.73
CA ARG A 162 -0.88 -16.42 11.55
C ARG A 162 -1.79 -17.54 11.04
N GLU A 163 -1.67 -17.81 9.73
CA GLU A 163 -2.35 -18.95 9.05
C GLU A 163 -3.87 -18.99 9.26
N LEU A 164 -4.52 -17.84 9.38
CA LEU A 164 -5.95 -17.74 9.65
C LEU A 164 -6.69 -16.94 8.60
N SER A 165 -8.00 -17.08 8.59
CA SER A 165 -8.86 -16.29 7.72
C SER A 165 -10.00 -15.61 8.48
N VAL A 166 -10.34 -14.39 8.00
CA VAL A 166 -11.42 -13.58 8.57
C VAL A 166 -12.35 -13.12 7.44
N TYR A 167 -13.64 -13.46 7.54
CA TYR A 167 -14.59 -13.10 6.48
C TYR A 167 -15.78 -12.32 6.95
N TYR A 168 -16.32 -11.57 6.00
CA TYR A 168 -17.65 -10.96 5.99
C TYR A 168 -17.90 -9.93 7.09
N CYS A 169 -16.86 -9.41 7.71
CA CYS A 169 -17.02 -8.31 8.66
C CYS A 169 -17.50 -7.04 7.96
N LYS A 170 -18.55 -6.42 8.51
CA LYS A 170 -19.04 -5.12 8.02
C LYS A 170 -18.22 -3.93 8.49
N GLY A 171 -17.36 -4.13 9.47
CA GLY A 171 -16.48 -3.11 10.03
C GLY A 171 -15.01 -3.45 9.78
N ARG A 172 -14.29 -3.86 10.80
CA ARG A 172 -12.85 -4.12 10.75
C ARG A 172 -12.56 -5.60 10.88
N HIS A 173 -12.04 -6.25 9.83
CA HIS A 173 -11.77 -7.68 9.90
C HIS A 173 -10.69 -7.98 10.94
N ILE A 174 -9.55 -7.27 10.88
CA ILE A 174 -8.53 -7.29 11.93
C ILE A 174 -8.30 -5.87 12.39
N GLU A 175 -8.47 -5.64 13.69
CA GLU A 175 -8.17 -4.36 14.32
C GLU A 175 -7.04 -4.50 15.32
N ILE A 176 -6.04 -3.64 15.20
CA ILE A 176 -4.97 -3.47 16.19
C ILE A 176 -5.14 -2.06 16.74
N SER A 177 -5.73 -1.94 17.93
CA SER A 177 -6.00 -0.64 18.53
C SER A 177 -6.07 -0.72 20.06
N CYS A 178 -5.87 0.43 20.70
CA CYS A 178 -6.07 0.55 22.13
C CYS A 178 -7.55 0.78 22.44
N SER A 179 -8.05 0.25 23.54
CA SER A 179 -9.36 0.66 24.05
C SER A 179 -9.32 2.12 24.49
N ASP A 180 -10.46 2.83 24.36
CA ASP A 180 -10.57 4.26 24.69
C ASP A 180 -10.19 4.59 26.14
N ASP A 181 -10.34 3.63 27.05
CA ASP A 181 -10.00 3.76 28.46
C ASP A 181 -8.50 3.79 28.74
N PHE A 182 -7.65 3.51 27.75
CA PHE A 182 -6.22 3.35 27.96
C PHE A 182 -5.41 4.48 27.31
N LYS A 183 -4.79 5.31 28.12
CA LYS A 183 -3.99 6.49 27.71
C LYS A 183 -2.49 6.21 27.63
N GLY A 184 -2.07 5.04 27.19
CA GLY A 184 -0.65 4.71 27.00
C GLY A 184 -0.13 5.06 25.60
N THR A 185 1.17 5.31 25.47
CA THR A 185 1.92 5.30 24.20
C THR A 185 2.72 4.02 24.14
N GLY A 186 2.72 3.33 23.03
CA GLY A 186 3.50 2.11 22.90
C GLY A 186 3.67 1.66 21.46
N SER A 187 4.68 0.84 21.25
CA SER A 187 4.83 0.02 20.05
C SER A 187 3.95 -1.22 20.21
N SER A 188 3.25 -1.62 19.18
CA SER A 188 2.46 -2.85 19.20
C SER A 188 3.31 -4.07 18.89
N ASP A 189 4.29 -3.95 17.99
CA ASP A 189 5.10 -5.07 17.46
C ASP A 189 4.24 -6.29 17.03
N THR A 190 2.99 -6.03 16.66
CA THR A 190 2.07 -7.09 16.22
C THR A 190 2.48 -7.60 14.86
N LYS A 191 2.51 -8.92 14.71
CA LYS A 191 2.80 -9.58 13.44
C LYS A 191 1.53 -10.24 12.88
N LEU A 192 1.23 -9.95 11.62
CA LEU A 192 0.23 -10.64 10.81
C LEU A 192 1.00 -11.43 9.73
N ASP A 193 0.77 -12.73 9.64
CA ASP A 193 1.55 -13.63 8.80
C ASP A 193 0.65 -14.69 8.15
N ASN A 194 0.64 -14.76 6.83
CA ASN A 194 -0.20 -15.67 6.07
C ASN A 194 -1.70 -15.56 6.44
N ILE A 195 -2.25 -14.36 6.29
CA ILE A 195 -3.64 -14.04 6.63
C ILE A 195 -4.47 -13.91 5.36
N SER A 196 -5.68 -14.48 5.38
CA SER A 196 -6.67 -14.27 4.33
C SER A 196 -7.87 -13.49 4.87
N ILE A 197 -8.20 -12.37 4.22
CA ILE A 197 -9.33 -11.53 4.60
C ILE A 197 -10.28 -11.43 3.40
N GLN A 198 -11.57 -11.66 3.64
CA GLN A 198 -12.59 -11.51 2.63
C GLN A 198 -13.75 -10.65 3.15
N GLY A 199 -13.93 -9.48 2.56
CA GLY A 199 -15.09 -8.63 2.79
C GLY A 199 -16.36 -9.19 2.14
N LEU A 200 -17.50 -8.72 2.60
CA LEU A 200 -18.80 -9.07 2.01
C LEU A 200 -19.04 -8.24 0.74
N SER A 201 -18.71 -6.97 0.77
CA SER A 201 -18.80 -6.04 -0.35
C SER A 201 -17.86 -4.86 -0.15
N SER A 202 -17.23 -4.39 -1.23
CA SER A 202 -16.42 -3.15 -1.21
C SER A 202 -17.28 -1.88 -1.09
N ASN A 203 -18.60 -1.99 -1.21
CA ASN A 203 -19.54 -0.90 -0.97
C ASN A 203 -19.80 -0.67 0.53
N ASP A 204 -19.54 -1.65 1.39
CA ASP A 204 -19.61 -1.49 2.83
C ASP A 204 -18.43 -0.63 3.32
N ASP A 205 -18.63 0.17 4.36
CA ASP A 205 -17.54 0.93 5.01
C ASP A 205 -16.71 0.00 5.91
N ASN A 206 -15.94 -0.86 5.26
CA ASN A 206 -15.17 -1.90 5.92
C ASN A 206 -13.68 -1.81 5.61
N TYR A 207 -12.89 -2.33 6.54
CA TYR A 207 -11.44 -2.36 6.49
C TYR A 207 -10.94 -3.80 6.60
N GLY A 208 -10.01 -4.17 5.73
CA GLY A 208 -9.31 -5.44 5.88
C GLY A 208 -8.51 -5.45 7.18
N ILE A 209 -7.54 -4.54 7.28
CA ILE A 209 -6.73 -4.34 8.47
C ILE A 209 -6.82 -2.88 8.90
N TYR A 210 -7.10 -2.66 10.19
CA TYR A 210 -7.10 -1.34 10.80
C TYR A 210 -6.06 -1.29 11.93
N ILE A 211 -5.13 -0.33 11.85
CA ILE A 211 -4.14 -0.07 12.90
C ILE A 211 -4.42 1.31 13.47
N GLY A 212 -4.89 1.34 14.70
CA GLY A 212 -5.30 2.58 15.38
C GLY A 212 -4.13 3.41 15.87
N GLN A 213 -4.45 4.59 16.39
CA GLN A 213 -3.49 5.50 17.02
C GLN A 213 -2.70 4.78 18.12
N ARG A 214 -1.43 5.13 18.26
CA ARG A 214 -0.51 4.57 19.27
C ARG A 214 -0.11 3.10 19.03
N CYS A 215 -0.49 2.51 17.91
CA CYS A 215 -0.09 1.18 17.53
C CYS A 215 1.00 1.28 16.46
N GLY A 216 2.25 1.04 16.82
CA GLY A 216 3.39 1.14 15.92
C GLY A 216 4.06 -0.19 15.67
N ASP A 217 5.04 -0.19 14.77
CA ASP A 217 6.00 -1.25 14.48
C ASP A 217 5.37 -2.60 14.07
N CYS A 218 4.14 -2.55 13.53
CA CYS A 218 3.46 -3.75 13.05
C CYS A 218 4.14 -4.31 11.79
N LYS A 219 4.13 -5.63 11.69
CA LYS A 219 4.65 -6.35 10.53
C LYS A 219 3.52 -7.14 9.88
N ILE A 220 3.35 -6.98 8.57
CA ILE A 220 2.35 -7.70 7.78
C ILE A 220 3.09 -8.44 6.68
N SER A 221 2.94 -9.75 6.62
CA SER A 221 3.53 -10.60 5.59
C SER A 221 2.55 -11.62 5.04
N ASP A 222 2.75 -11.99 3.77
CA ASP A 222 2.02 -13.09 3.10
C ASP A 222 0.50 -12.99 3.28
N THR A 223 -0.05 -11.78 3.16
CA THR A 223 -1.45 -11.49 3.48
C THR A 223 -2.24 -11.14 2.23
N PHE A 224 -3.46 -11.66 2.14
CA PHE A 224 -4.41 -11.39 1.09
C PHE A 224 -5.67 -10.72 1.65
N VAL A 225 -6.08 -9.61 1.04
CA VAL A 225 -7.31 -8.89 1.36
C VAL A 225 -8.16 -8.76 0.11
N TYR A 226 -9.40 -9.25 0.18
CA TYR A 226 -10.34 -9.28 -0.92
C TYR A 226 -11.69 -8.65 -0.56
N GLY A 227 -12.25 -7.84 -1.46
CA GLY A 227 -13.62 -7.33 -1.37
C GLY A 227 -13.89 -6.40 -0.18
N THR A 228 -12.90 -5.61 0.21
CA THR A 228 -13.03 -4.58 1.24
C THR A 228 -12.93 -3.18 0.62
N ARG A 229 -13.54 -2.18 1.25
CA ARG A 229 -13.41 -0.78 0.81
C ARG A 229 -12.01 -0.23 1.00
N CYS A 230 -11.32 -0.65 2.07
CA CYS A 230 -9.94 -0.31 2.32
C CYS A 230 -9.16 -1.56 2.74
N GLY A 231 -8.04 -1.84 2.07
CA GLY A 231 -7.21 -2.99 2.38
C GLY A 231 -6.51 -2.85 3.72
N LEU A 232 -5.76 -1.77 3.89
CA LEU A 232 -5.07 -1.39 5.14
C LEU A 232 -5.34 0.08 5.45
N TYR A 233 -5.86 0.37 6.62
CA TYR A 233 -5.92 1.71 7.16
C TYR A 233 -5.06 1.81 8.42
N THR A 234 -4.15 2.79 8.46
CA THR A 234 -3.29 2.99 9.62
C THR A 234 -3.28 4.42 10.13
N GLU A 235 -3.50 4.56 11.42
CA GLU A 235 -3.23 5.73 12.27
C GLU A 235 -2.02 5.48 13.18
N GLY A 236 -1.32 4.37 12.98
CA GLY A 236 -0.04 4.04 13.61
C GLY A 236 1.14 4.30 12.67
N ALA A 237 2.35 4.09 13.11
CA ALA A 237 3.57 4.31 12.32
C ALA A 237 4.62 3.22 12.55
N GLY A 238 5.67 3.20 11.72
CA GLY A 238 6.77 2.24 11.84
C GLY A 238 6.48 0.88 11.22
N HIS A 239 5.54 0.78 10.27
CA HIS A 239 5.12 -0.49 9.74
C HIS A 239 6.01 -1.02 8.63
N ILE A 240 6.19 -2.35 8.62
CA ILE A 240 6.86 -3.10 7.56
C ILE A 240 5.84 -4.07 6.95
N ILE A 241 5.53 -3.87 5.68
CA ILE A 241 4.57 -4.66 4.92
C ILE A 241 5.28 -5.35 3.76
N ASN A 242 5.14 -6.66 3.66
CA ASN A 242 5.79 -7.46 2.64
C ASN A 242 4.86 -8.54 2.09
N ASN A 243 4.90 -8.76 0.77
CA ASN A 243 4.05 -9.75 0.09
C ASN A 243 2.57 -9.63 0.47
N PHE A 244 2.00 -8.47 0.16
CA PHE A 244 0.64 -8.12 0.52
C PHE A 244 -0.20 -7.93 -0.74
N HIS A 245 -1.19 -8.78 -0.94
CA HIS A 245 -2.10 -8.69 -2.07
C HIS A 245 -3.41 -8.03 -1.65
N ILE A 246 -3.76 -6.94 -2.29
CA ILE A 246 -4.97 -6.16 -2.02
C ILE A 246 -5.83 -6.14 -3.29
N LEU A 247 -6.99 -6.76 -3.22
CA LEU A 247 -8.03 -6.73 -4.24
C LEU A 247 -9.31 -6.13 -3.63
N THR A 248 -9.52 -4.83 -3.81
CA THR A 248 -10.68 -4.17 -3.20
C THR A 248 -11.99 -4.45 -3.94
N TRP A 249 -11.93 -4.82 -5.21
CA TRP A 249 -13.11 -5.19 -5.99
C TRP A 249 -13.57 -6.62 -5.72
N ARG A 250 -14.89 -6.83 -5.71
CA ARG A 250 -15.51 -8.15 -5.64
C ARG A 250 -16.44 -8.38 -6.83
N VAL A 251 -16.39 -9.57 -7.41
CA VAL A 251 -17.33 -9.98 -8.46
C VAL A 251 -18.76 -9.88 -7.92
N GLY A 252 -19.59 -9.07 -8.57
CA GLY A 252 -20.97 -8.80 -8.16
C GLY A 252 -21.22 -7.45 -7.48
N ASP A 253 -20.18 -6.71 -7.09
CA ASP A 253 -20.33 -5.36 -6.50
C ASP A 253 -20.85 -4.31 -7.50
N GLY A 254 -20.90 -4.66 -8.80
CA GLY A 254 -21.24 -3.70 -9.86
C GLY A 254 -20.09 -2.75 -10.16
N GLN A 255 -20.19 -2.02 -11.28
CA GLN A 255 -19.18 -1.03 -11.68
C GLN A 255 -19.57 0.41 -11.29
N THR A 256 -20.65 0.58 -10.56
CA THR A 256 -21.23 1.88 -10.22
C THR A 256 -21.39 2.03 -8.71
N GLY A 257 -21.28 3.27 -8.23
CA GLY A 257 -21.46 3.62 -6.83
C GLY A 257 -20.16 3.77 -6.05
N ASP A 258 -20.16 3.40 -4.79
CA ASP A 258 -19.05 3.63 -3.83
C ASP A 258 -17.77 2.84 -4.14
N PHE A 259 -17.81 1.93 -5.11
CA PHE A 259 -16.62 1.25 -5.63
C PHE A 259 -15.53 2.25 -6.08
N ALA A 260 -15.95 3.42 -6.57
CA ALA A 260 -15.05 4.51 -6.93
C ALA A 260 -14.20 5.04 -5.74
N GLU A 261 -14.55 4.71 -4.50
CA GLU A 261 -13.87 5.19 -3.29
C GLU A 261 -12.98 4.14 -2.63
N THR A 262 -12.71 3.00 -3.30
CA THR A 262 -11.85 1.97 -2.74
C THR A 262 -10.40 2.42 -2.64
N VAL A 263 -9.73 2.01 -1.57
CA VAL A 263 -8.36 2.36 -1.24
C VAL A 263 -7.55 1.11 -0.89
N GLY A 264 -6.38 0.97 -1.47
CA GLY A 264 -5.46 -0.11 -1.12
C GLY A 264 -4.90 0.09 0.29
N VAL A 265 -4.14 1.15 0.48
CA VAL A 265 -3.51 1.52 1.76
C VAL A 265 -3.81 2.97 2.09
N LYS A 266 -4.37 3.23 3.27
CA LYS A 266 -4.60 4.58 3.80
C LYS A 266 -3.68 4.85 4.99
N ILE A 267 -2.91 5.94 4.92
CA ILE A 267 -1.96 6.37 5.93
C ILE A 267 -2.45 7.70 6.51
N ALA A 268 -2.76 7.72 7.80
CA ALA A 268 -3.26 8.89 8.52
C ALA A 268 -2.40 9.25 9.75
N ARG A 269 -1.11 8.90 9.71
CA ARG A 269 -0.16 9.21 10.78
C ARG A 269 1.21 9.53 10.20
N GLN A 270 1.86 10.57 10.74
CA GLN A 270 3.26 10.83 10.43
C GLN A 270 4.16 9.65 10.82
N GLY A 271 5.18 9.37 10.02
CA GLY A 271 6.14 8.33 10.33
C GLY A 271 6.75 7.64 9.12
N PHE A 272 7.39 6.53 9.41
CA PHE A 272 8.08 5.70 8.44
C PHE A 272 7.24 4.46 8.09
N TYR A 273 7.20 4.14 6.81
CA TYR A 273 6.47 2.98 6.29
C TYR A 273 7.27 2.32 5.19
N GLN A 274 7.37 1.00 5.26
CA GLN A 274 8.01 0.21 4.22
C GLN A 274 7.02 -0.79 3.63
N PHE A 275 6.86 -0.71 2.31
CA PHE A 275 6.03 -1.61 1.51
C PHE A 275 6.93 -2.32 0.49
N SER A 276 6.93 -3.63 0.52
CA SER A 276 7.68 -4.46 -0.42
C SER A 276 6.80 -5.56 -0.97
N GLN A 277 6.85 -5.78 -2.29
CA GLN A 277 6.09 -6.83 -2.96
C GLN A 277 4.57 -6.72 -2.73
N VAL A 278 4.04 -5.49 -2.68
CA VAL A 278 2.58 -5.29 -2.57
C VAL A 278 1.96 -5.33 -3.96
N TYR A 279 0.91 -6.14 -4.09
CA TYR A 279 0.13 -6.21 -5.30
C TYR A 279 -1.21 -5.50 -5.10
N PHE A 280 -1.34 -4.33 -5.70
CA PHE A 280 -2.59 -3.60 -5.81
C PHE A 280 -3.33 -4.10 -7.04
N ASP A 281 -4.41 -4.82 -6.78
CA ASP A 281 -5.25 -5.41 -7.80
C ASP A 281 -6.63 -4.74 -7.79
N THR A 282 -6.91 -3.98 -8.84
CA THR A 282 -8.21 -3.31 -9.00
C THR A 282 -8.59 -2.47 -7.77
N THR A 283 -7.67 -1.61 -7.34
CA THR A 283 -7.90 -0.55 -6.34
C THR A 283 -8.13 0.78 -7.06
N ASN A 284 -9.00 1.64 -6.54
CA ASN A 284 -9.19 2.98 -7.12
C ASN A 284 -8.00 3.88 -6.81
N ARG A 285 -7.56 3.92 -5.57
CA ARG A 285 -6.33 4.59 -5.12
C ARG A 285 -5.47 3.58 -4.36
N ASP A 286 -4.24 3.39 -4.81
CA ASP A 286 -3.38 2.38 -4.22
C ASP A 286 -2.88 2.84 -2.85
N PHE A 287 -2.28 4.04 -2.77
CA PHE A 287 -1.91 4.69 -1.52
C PHE A 287 -2.63 6.02 -1.36
N VAL A 288 -3.21 6.26 -0.19
CA VAL A 288 -3.78 7.55 0.21
C VAL A 288 -3.11 8.03 1.48
N ILE A 289 -2.52 9.23 1.44
CA ILE A 289 -2.00 9.92 2.60
C ILE A 289 -3.05 10.96 3.03
N GLU A 290 -3.39 11.04 4.30
CA GLU A 290 -4.45 11.92 4.79
C GLU A 290 -4.03 12.66 6.05
N GLY A 291 -4.24 13.97 6.06
CA GLY A 291 -3.97 14.85 7.20
C GLY A 291 -2.69 15.68 7.06
N ASP A 292 -2.45 16.53 8.06
CA ASP A 292 -1.25 17.37 8.18
C ASP A 292 -0.10 16.56 8.78
N ILE A 293 0.59 15.79 7.95
CA ILE A 293 1.54 14.77 8.43
C ILE A 293 2.80 14.70 7.57
N ASP A 294 3.93 14.39 8.18
CA ASP A 294 5.17 14.08 7.48
C ASP A 294 5.31 12.56 7.30
N VAL A 295 5.47 12.10 6.07
CA VAL A 295 5.46 10.67 5.73
C VAL A 295 6.74 10.28 4.99
N ASN A 296 7.38 9.23 5.47
CA ASN A 296 8.51 8.58 4.82
C ASN A 296 8.07 7.22 4.27
N LEU A 297 8.06 7.07 2.95
CA LEU A 297 7.65 5.85 2.25
C LEU A 297 8.83 5.18 1.54
N ILE A 298 9.02 3.90 1.81
CA ILE A 298 9.79 3.03 0.94
C ILE A 298 8.82 2.06 0.27
N ILE A 299 8.74 2.12 -1.05
CA ILE A 299 7.89 1.27 -1.89
C ILE A 299 8.79 0.55 -2.88
N ASP A 300 8.90 -0.77 -2.75
CA ASP A 300 9.81 -1.58 -3.56
C ASP A 300 9.12 -2.82 -4.12
N LYS A 301 9.34 -3.13 -5.40
CA LYS A 301 8.80 -4.30 -6.08
C LYS A 301 7.27 -4.44 -6.01
N CYS A 302 6.55 -3.33 -5.95
CA CYS A 302 5.10 -3.32 -5.93
C CYS A 302 4.52 -3.38 -7.34
N ILE A 303 3.28 -3.85 -7.45
CA ILE A 303 2.55 -3.92 -8.70
C ILE A 303 1.24 -3.13 -8.54
N SER A 304 1.00 -2.18 -9.45
CA SER A 304 -0.29 -1.51 -9.61
C SER A 304 -0.97 -2.00 -10.88
N HIS A 305 -2.13 -2.62 -10.71
CA HIS A 305 -2.87 -3.24 -11.80
C HIS A 305 -4.39 -2.98 -11.66
N SER A 306 -5.13 -3.23 -12.73
CA SER A 306 -6.59 -3.31 -12.71
C SER A 306 -7.07 -4.34 -13.72
N TYR A 307 -8.07 -5.12 -13.36
CA TYR A 307 -8.80 -6.01 -14.27
C TYR A 307 -10.01 -5.34 -14.90
N ILE A 308 -10.38 -4.15 -14.42
CA ILE A 308 -11.53 -3.41 -14.91
C ILE A 308 -11.03 -2.27 -15.79
N GLU A 309 -11.56 -2.18 -17.00
CA GLU A 309 -11.26 -1.10 -17.93
C GLU A 309 -11.66 0.26 -17.34
N ASN A 310 -10.80 1.24 -17.56
CA ASN A 310 -10.99 2.62 -17.10
C ASN A 310 -11.19 2.76 -15.58
N PHE A 311 -10.60 1.86 -14.79
CA PHE A 311 -10.67 1.89 -13.35
C PHE A 311 -9.34 2.20 -12.69
N GLY A 312 -9.38 3.03 -11.66
CA GLY A 312 -8.24 3.50 -10.89
C GLY A 312 -7.97 4.99 -11.10
N ARG A 313 -7.57 5.68 -10.04
CA ARG A 313 -7.34 7.12 -10.05
C ARG A 313 -5.87 7.48 -9.87
N SER A 314 -5.22 6.84 -8.90
CA SER A 314 -3.82 7.17 -8.58
C SER A 314 -3.10 6.04 -7.85
N PHE A 315 -1.76 6.04 -7.98
CA PHE A 315 -0.90 5.17 -7.19
C PHE A 315 -0.60 5.77 -5.81
N ILE A 316 -0.09 7.01 -5.74
CA ILE A 316 0.04 7.75 -4.48
C ILE A 316 -0.79 9.01 -4.60
N SER A 317 -1.72 9.20 -3.69
CA SER A 317 -2.51 10.42 -3.57
C SER A 317 -2.39 11.02 -2.18
N TRP A 318 -2.41 12.34 -2.12
CA TRP A 318 -2.58 13.07 -0.88
C TRP A 318 -4.05 13.51 -0.79
N GLY A 319 -4.70 13.15 0.31
CA GLY A 319 -6.06 13.58 0.57
C GLY A 319 -6.12 15.03 1.07
N ASN A 320 -6.89 15.27 2.10
CA ASN A 320 -6.95 16.59 2.73
C ASN A 320 -5.76 16.74 3.68
N GLY A 321 -5.13 17.91 3.65
CA GLY A 321 -4.08 18.26 4.59
C GLY A 321 -2.80 18.75 3.92
N SER A 322 -1.79 19.00 4.74
CA SER A 322 -0.46 19.48 4.38
C SER A 322 0.61 18.63 5.07
N GLY A 323 1.85 18.73 4.63
CA GLY A 323 2.97 18.01 5.25
C GLY A 323 4.07 17.71 4.24
N LYS A 324 4.96 16.79 4.62
CA LYS A 324 6.13 16.43 3.80
C LYS A 324 6.04 14.98 3.35
N LEU A 325 6.38 14.74 2.09
CA LEU A 325 6.51 13.40 1.56
C LEU A 325 7.96 13.10 1.18
N GLU A 326 8.57 12.18 1.88
CA GLU A 326 9.77 11.50 1.41
C GLU A 326 9.39 10.12 0.88
N ALA A 327 9.44 9.91 -0.42
CA ALA A 327 9.07 8.63 -1.02
C ALA A 327 10.20 8.10 -1.91
N LYS A 328 10.55 6.84 -1.69
CA LYS A 328 11.38 6.07 -2.60
C LYS A 328 10.54 4.98 -3.23
N VAL A 329 10.27 5.11 -4.53
CA VAL A 329 9.52 4.14 -5.33
C VAL A 329 10.48 3.48 -6.29
N SER A 330 10.73 2.17 -6.14
CA SER A 330 11.73 1.46 -6.93
C SER A 330 11.27 0.06 -7.34
N ASN A 331 11.73 -0.40 -8.50
CA ASN A 331 11.49 -1.75 -9.02
C ASN A 331 10.01 -2.13 -9.14
N CYS A 332 9.11 -1.15 -9.22
CA CYS A 332 7.67 -1.37 -9.29
C CYS A 332 7.21 -1.58 -10.73
N ILE A 333 6.06 -2.22 -10.89
CA ILE A 333 5.40 -2.42 -12.17
C ILE A 333 4.06 -1.70 -12.14
N PHE A 334 3.88 -0.75 -13.05
CA PHE A 334 2.63 -0.05 -13.30
C PHE A 334 2.02 -0.60 -14.57
N ASN A 335 0.99 -1.44 -14.43
CA ASN A 335 0.25 -1.95 -15.58
C ASN A 335 -0.97 -1.04 -15.85
N LEU A 336 -0.78 -0.09 -16.76
CA LEU A 336 -1.76 0.95 -17.03
C LEU A 336 -2.71 0.63 -18.19
N ASP A 337 -2.64 -0.58 -18.78
CA ASP A 337 -3.45 -0.96 -19.93
C ASP A 337 -4.96 -0.84 -19.67
N TYR A 338 -5.39 -1.05 -18.44
CA TYR A 338 -6.79 -0.95 -18.00
C TYR A 338 -7.08 0.30 -17.16
N LYS A 339 -6.07 1.13 -16.88
CA LYS A 339 -6.26 2.38 -16.15
C LYS A 339 -6.81 3.47 -17.09
N PRO A 340 -7.61 4.43 -16.58
CA PRO A 340 -8.09 5.54 -17.39
C PRO A 340 -6.94 6.46 -17.83
N ALA A 341 -7.14 7.22 -18.89
CA ALA A 341 -6.16 8.18 -19.39
C ALA A 341 -5.74 9.24 -18.34
N GLY A 342 -6.59 9.52 -17.35
CA GLY A 342 -6.29 10.44 -16.24
C GLY A 342 -5.70 9.78 -15.00
N PHE A 343 -5.24 8.52 -15.08
CA PHE A 343 -4.58 7.87 -13.95
C PHE A 343 -3.25 8.56 -13.63
N LYS A 344 -3.04 8.88 -12.36
CA LYS A 344 -1.83 9.56 -11.90
C LYS A 344 -0.97 8.64 -11.05
N ILE A 345 0.32 8.54 -11.35
CA ILE A 345 1.25 7.86 -10.43
C ILE A 345 1.37 8.67 -9.14
N PHE A 346 1.40 10.00 -9.24
CA PHE A 346 1.39 10.90 -8.10
C PHE A 346 0.25 11.91 -8.24
N ASP A 347 -0.77 11.81 -7.39
CA ASP A 347 -1.89 12.77 -7.26
C ASP A 347 -1.70 13.54 -5.94
N ILE A 348 -0.67 14.39 -5.93
CA ILE A 348 -0.20 15.12 -4.75
C ILE A 348 -0.42 16.62 -5.02
N PRO A 349 -0.87 17.42 -4.03
CA PRO A 349 -0.98 18.86 -4.18
C PRO A 349 0.31 19.51 -4.65
N GLU A 350 0.19 20.40 -5.62
CA GLU A 350 1.35 21.03 -6.25
C GLU A 350 2.18 21.90 -5.29
N ASP A 351 1.54 22.54 -4.34
CA ASP A 351 2.19 23.33 -3.30
C ASP A 351 3.08 22.46 -2.37
N LEU A 352 2.72 21.22 -2.13
CA LEU A 352 3.59 20.26 -1.43
C LEU A 352 4.85 19.95 -2.24
N ILE A 353 4.72 19.87 -3.56
CA ILE A 353 5.85 19.61 -4.46
C ILE A 353 6.77 20.83 -4.59
N ILE A 354 6.21 22.06 -4.59
CA ILE A 354 6.93 23.25 -5.02
C ILE A 354 7.43 24.10 -3.87
N ASN A 355 6.62 24.30 -2.86
CA ASN A 355 6.92 25.21 -1.77
C ASN A 355 7.73 24.55 -0.65
N ASP A 356 7.70 23.20 -0.59
CA ASP A 356 8.44 22.48 0.42
C ASP A 356 9.65 21.75 -0.15
N TYR A 357 10.82 22.35 0.04
CA TYR A 357 12.10 21.77 -0.38
C TYR A 357 12.47 20.50 0.38
N GLU A 358 11.70 20.14 1.38
CA GLU A 358 11.96 18.97 2.19
C GLU A 358 11.23 17.73 1.68
N SER A 359 10.22 17.90 0.82
CA SER A 359 9.61 16.75 0.12
C SER A 359 10.57 16.17 -0.92
N LYS A 360 10.82 14.87 -0.83
CA LYS A 360 11.80 14.16 -1.67
C LYS A 360 11.17 12.90 -2.25
N ILE A 361 10.91 12.92 -3.55
CA ILE A 361 10.43 11.73 -4.25
C ILE A 361 11.51 11.19 -5.16
N THR A 362 11.89 9.92 -4.95
CA THR A 362 12.77 9.16 -5.82
C THR A 362 11.95 8.10 -6.53
N PHE A 363 11.92 8.14 -7.87
CA PHE A 363 11.21 7.18 -8.71
C PHE A 363 12.20 6.58 -9.70
N ARG A 364 12.61 5.31 -9.51
CA ARG A 364 13.67 4.70 -10.32
C ARG A 364 13.45 3.22 -10.56
N ASP A 365 14.01 2.70 -11.62
CA ASP A 365 14.02 1.29 -11.97
C ASP A 365 12.61 0.70 -12.07
N ASN A 366 11.61 1.54 -12.39
CA ASN A 366 10.21 1.14 -12.49
C ASN A 366 9.86 0.81 -13.94
N ILE A 367 8.93 -0.13 -14.10
CA ILE A 367 8.39 -0.51 -15.40
C ILE A 367 6.97 0.06 -15.52
N VAL A 368 6.75 0.93 -16.48
CA VAL A 368 5.42 1.44 -16.83
C VAL A 368 4.98 0.76 -18.12
N ARG A 369 3.92 -0.05 -18.03
CA ARG A 369 3.31 -0.70 -19.20
C ARG A 369 2.04 0.04 -19.54
N SER A 370 1.96 0.58 -20.72
CA SER A 370 0.79 1.31 -21.19
C SER A 370 0.59 1.03 -22.68
N GLY A 371 -0.56 0.46 -23.03
CA GLY A 371 -1.08 0.45 -24.39
C GLY A 371 -1.76 1.78 -24.75
N VAL A 372 -2.08 2.61 -23.76
CA VAL A 372 -2.61 3.96 -23.91
C VAL A 372 -1.41 4.92 -23.93
N LYS A 373 -1.38 5.86 -24.86
CA LYS A 373 -0.47 6.98 -24.75
C LYS A 373 -0.82 7.72 -23.46
N LEU A 374 -0.02 7.52 -22.42
CA LEU A 374 -0.05 8.40 -21.26
C LEU A 374 0.18 9.81 -21.80
N ASP A 375 -0.69 10.72 -21.45
CA ASP A 375 -0.36 12.11 -21.63
C ASP A 375 0.89 12.35 -20.78
N PRO A 376 2.04 12.69 -21.36
CA PRO A 376 3.25 12.95 -20.61
C PRO A 376 3.08 14.08 -19.58
N TYR A 377 1.97 14.82 -19.66
CA TYR A 377 1.58 15.84 -18.69
C TYR A 377 1.00 15.25 -17.38
N ASP A 378 0.57 13.99 -17.38
CA ASP A 378 0.06 13.32 -16.18
C ASP A 378 1.17 12.67 -15.33
N LEU A 379 2.37 12.57 -15.87
CA LEU A 379 3.59 12.23 -15.15
C LEU A 379 4.19 13.54 -14.58
N SER A 380 3.56 14.14 -13.60
CA SER A 380 4.22 15.16 -12.77
C SER A 380 5.25 14.44 -11.87
N LEU A 381 6.32 13.94 -12.51
CA LEU A 381 7.41 13.27 -11.85
C LEU A 381 8.39 14.31 -11.35
N MET A 382 8.41 14.51 -10.06
CA MET A 382 9.52 15.17 -9.40
C MET A 382 10.61 14.13 -9.17
N MET A 383 11.69 14.17 -9.97
CA MET A 383 12.84 13.29 -9.82
C MET A 383 13.93 14.01 -9.05
N LYS A 384 14.39 13.42 -7.96
CA LYS A 384 15.56 13.88 -7.22
C LYS A 384 16.78 13.06 -7.64
N PHE A 385 17.84 13.75 -8.04
CA PHE A 385 19.12 13.16 -8.39
C PHE A 385 20.08 13.37 -7.23
N ASP A 386 20.69 12.26 -6.75
CA ASP A 386 21.60 12.26 -5.61
C ASP A 386 23.07 12.48 -5.99
N GLY A 387 23.32 12.88 -7.22
CA GLY A 387 24.67 13.15 -7.73
C GLY A 387 25.44 11.90 -8.18
N ARG A 388 24.77 10.75 -8.29
CA ARG A 388 25.33 9.54 -8.86
C ARG A 388 24.66 9.28 -10.20
N ASN A 389 25.36 9.54 -11.29
CA ASN A 389 25.02 9.24 -12.69
C ASN A 389 23.66 8.57 -12.89
N ALA A 390 22.61 9.33 -12.87
CA ALA A 390 21.28 8.84 -13.20
C ALA A 390 20.96 9.33 -14.62
N GLU A 391 21.24 8.49 -15.59
CA GLU A 391 20.69 8.64 -16.92
C GLU A 391 19.21 8.28 -16.87
N TYR A 392 18.37 9.16 -17.34
CA TYR A 392 16.94 8.90 -17.49
C TYR A 392 16.52 9.37 -18.88
N ALA A 393 15.97 8.45 -19.65
CA ALA A 393 15.36 8.75 -20.95
C ALA A 393 13.85 8.55 -20.87
N PHE A 394 13.09 9.46 -21.46
CA PHE A 394 11.67 9.25 -21.67
C PHE A 394 11.50 8.18 -22.75
N THR A 395 10.78 7.13 -22.46
CA THR A 395 10.56 6.00 -23.37
C THR A 395 9.64 6.34 -24.54
N THR A 396 8.98 7.49 -24.50
CA THR A 396 8.12 7.98 -25.58
C THR A 396 8.49 9.41 -25.95
N PRO A 397 8.59 9.72 -27.25
CA PRO A 397 8.82 11.08 -27.70
C PRO A 397 7.78 12.06 -27.15
N GLN A 398 8.24 13.17 -26.63
CA GLN A 398 7.40 14.27 -26.21
C GLN A 398 7.10 15.14 -27.44
N VAL A 399 5.89 15.66 -27.51
CA VAL A 399 5.51 16.55 -28.59
C VAL A 399 5.55 17.97 -28.08
N ILE A 400 6.45 18.79 -28.65
CA ILE A 400 6.42 20.26 -28.46
C ILE A 400 5.41 20.83 -29.42
N PRO A 401 4.24 21.30 -28.97
CA PRO A 401 3.27 21.94 -29.85
C PRO A 401 3.82 23.26 -30.36
N ALA A 402 3.28 23.74 -31.48
CA ALA A 402 3.55 25.09 -31.97
C ALA A 402 3.06 26.12 -30.92
N GLY A 403 3.90 26.59 -30.07
CA GLY A 403 3.55 27.44 -28.93
C GLY A 403 4.38 27.12 -27.69
N GLY A 404 5.03 25.94 -27.68
CA GLY A 404 6.02 25.62 -26.70
C GLY A 404 5.54 24.70 -25.55
N VAL A 405 6.50 24.16 -24.83
CA VAL A 405 6.32 23.38 -23.63
C VAL A 405 7.25 23.95 -22.56
N VAL A 406 6.83 23.86 -21.32
CA VAL A 406 7.63 24.30 -20.17
C VAL A 406 8.23 23.08 -19.47
N ILE A 407 9.53 23.08 -19.26
CA ILE A 407 10.26 22.07 -18.49
C ILE A 407 10.89 22.78 -17.29
N GLY A 408 10.56 22.33 -16.08
CA GLY A 408 11.14 22.89 -14.87
C GLY A 408 12.37 22.10 -14.41
N CYS A 409 13.43 22.80 -14.06
CA CYS A 409 14.65 22.22 -13.48
C CYS A 409 15.10 23.04 -12.28
N VAL A 410 15.50 22.37 -11.20
CA VAL A 410 16.12 23.00 -10.03
C VAL A 410 17.57 22.59 -9.90
N ALA A 411 18.44 23.57 -9.76
CA ALA A 411 19.86 23.35 -9.50
C ALA A 411 20.27 24.10 -8.21
N PRO A 412 20.05 23.55 -7.03
CA PRO A 412 20.20 24.32 -5.79
C PRO A 412 21.65 24.60 -5.40
N SER A 413 22.61 23.71 -5.73
CA SER A 413 23.97 23.83 -5.17
C SER A 413 25.11 23.43 -6.10
N ALA A 414 24.83 22.82 -7.23
CA ALA A 414 25.87 22.33 -8.12
C ALA A 414 26.25 23.35 -9.20
N SER A 415 27.49 23.29 -9.66
CA SER A 415 28.04 24.23 -10.65
C SER A 415 27.42 24.08 -12.05
N SER A 416 26.86 22.92 -12.36
CA SER A 416 26.19 22.68 -13.64
C SER A 416 25.24 21.49 -13.54
N ASN A 417 24.17 21.54 -14.33
CA ASN A 417 23.26 20.41 -14.57
C ASN A 417 23.03 20.32 -16.06
N SER A 418 23.10 19.12 -16.61
CA SER A 418 22.98 18.91 -18.05
C SER A 418 21.74 18.10 -18.37
N LEU A 419 20.98 18.60 -19.32
CA LEU A 419 19.82 17.95 -19.90
C LEU A 419 20.05 17.82 -21.40
N ARG A 420 19.93 16.62 -21.92
CA ARG A 420 19.95 16.35 -23.34
C ARG A 420 18.53 16.26 -23.90
N ILE A 421 18.29 16.89 -25.01
CA ILE A 421 17.04 16.79 -25.73
C ILE A 421 17.32 16.21 -27.11
N MET A 422 16.94 14.96 -27.29
CA MET A 422 17.03 14.27 -28.58
C MET A 422 15.89 14.72 -29.49
N HIS A 423 16.19 15.03 -30.72
CA HIS A 423 15.20 15.37 -31.76
C HIS A 423 15.42 14.63 -33.09
N GLY A 424 16.23 13.60 -33.03
CA GLY A 424 16.58 12.65 -34.08
C GLY A 424 17.38 11.49 -33.49
N GLU A 425 17.82 10.53 -34.30
CA GLU A 425 18.65 9.41 -33.80
C GLU A 425 20.00 9.89 -33.28
N ASP A 426 20.62 10.84 -34.01
CA ASP A 426 21.93 11.39 -33.69
C ASP A 426 21.90 12.91 -33.43
N ASP A 427 20.71 13.52 -33.52
CA ASP A 427 20.57 14.94 -33.35
C ASP A 427 20.05 15.28 -31.95
N PHE A 428 20.80 16.12 -31.25
CA PHE A 428 20.45 16.52 -29.89
C PHE A 428 20.82 17.97 -29.59
N THR A 429 20.24 18.49 -28.54
CA THR A 429 20.60 19.75 -27.89
C THR A 429 20.96 19.48 -26.44
N ASP A 430 22.20 19.75 -26.05
CA ASP A 430 22.62 19.71 -24.65
C ASP A 430 22.40 21.09 -24.01
N LEU A 431 21.71 21.08 -22.91
CA LEU A 431 21.43 22.26 -22.09
C LEU A 431 22.20 22.15 -20.78
N VAL A 432 23.10 23.09 -20.53
CA VAL A 432 23.82 23.21 -19.27
C VAL A 432 23.23 24.38 -18.48
N ILE A 433 22.74 24.07 -17.28
CA ILE A 433 21.98 25.02 -16.46
C ILE A 433 22.80 25.39 -15.23
N GLY A 434 23.19 26.64 -15.11
CA GLY A 434 23.91 27.17 -13.97
C GLY A 434 23.01 27.40 -12.75
N THR A 435 23.59 27.45 -11.56
CA THR A 435 22.90 27.73 -10.30
C THR A 435 22.28 29.12 -10.24
N ASP A 436 22.77 30.05 -11.05
CA ASP A 436 22.24 31.40 -11.23
C ASP A 436 21.08 31.47 -12.23
N GLY A 437 20.76 30.34 -12.88
CA GLY A 437 19.75 30.25 -13.93
C GLY A 437 20.29 30.54 -15.33
N THR A 438 21.61 30.70 -15.48
CA THR A 438 22.21 30.82 -16.82
C THR A 438 22.05 29.54 -17.61
N LEU A 439 21.82 29.65 -18.90
CA LEU A 439 21.68 28.54 -19.83
C LEU A 439 22.81 28.58 -20.86
N LYS A 440 23.55 27.50 -20.98
CA LYS A 440 24.43 27.26 -22.11
C LYS A 440 23.82 26.14 -22.97
N LYS A 441 23.90 26.31 -24.26
CA LYS A 441 23.32 25.43 -25.26
C LYS A 441 24.42 24.92 -26.19
N ASN A 442 24.55 23.62 -26.32
CA ASN A 442 25.38 22.95 -27.28
C ASN A 442 24.49 22.16 -28.24
N GLU A 443 24.63 22.42 -29.54
CA GLU A 443 23.79 21.77 -30.56
C GLU A 443 24.62 20.94 -31.50
N THR A 444 24.02 19.90 -32.06
CA THR A 444 24.56 19.19 -33.21
C THR A 444 24.51 20.09 -34.47
N SER A 445 25.17 19.66 -35.51
CA SER A 445 25.36 20.41 -36.75
C SER A 445 24.07 20.76 -37.48
N SER A 446 22.99 20.02 -37.27
CA SER A 446 21.67 20.26 -37.87
C SER A 446 20.89 21.41 -37.21
N GLY A 447 21.34 21.86 -36.03
CA GLY A 447 20.63 22.85 -35.23
C GLY A 447 19.37 22.29 -34.53
N SER A 448 18.79 23.09 -33.66
CA SER A 448 17.61 22.73 -32.90
C SER A 448 16.33 23.22 -33.60
N PRO A 449 15.32 22.35 -33.78
CA PRO A 449 14.04 22.74 -34.40
C PRO A 449 13.18 23.61 -33.47
N TYR A 450 13.67 23.97 -32.30
CA TYR A 450 13.02 24.83 -31.33
C TYR A 450 14.02 25.81 -30.70
N SER A 451 13.51 26.90 -30.19
CA SER A 451 14.27 27.78 -29.30
C SER A 451 14.13 27.35 -27.85
N VAL A 452 15.19 27.56 -27.08
CA VAL A 452 15.19 27.28 -25.63
C VAL A 452 15.49 28.55 -24.89
N SER A 453 14.70 28.85 -23.88
CA SER A 453 14.97 29.93 -22.93
C SER A 453 14.93 29.41 -21.52
N ALA A 454 15.67 30.02 -20.61
CA ALA A 454 15.66 29.73 -19.19
C ALA A 454 15.21 30.96 -18.40
N LEU A 455 14.31 30.75 -17.47
CA LEU A 455 13.84 31.79 -16.57
C LEU A 455 13.97 31.33 -15.13
N LYS A 456 14.63 32.13 -14.31
CA LYS A 456 14.74 31.83 -12.87
C LYS A 456 13.49 32.34 -12.15
N LYS A 457 12.82 31.40 -11.43
CA LYS A 457 11.65 31.70 -10.61
C LYS A 457 11.87 31.11 -9.21
N GLY A 458 12.29 31.96 -8.27
CA GLY A 458 12.73 31.51 -6.96
C GLY A 458 13.97 30.62 -7.05
N LYS A 459 13.86 29.39 -6.59
CA LYS A 459 14.92 28.37 -6.69
C LYS A 459 14.87 27.60 -8.01
N TRP A 460 13.76 27.70 -8.75
CA TRP A 460 13.59 26.97 -10.01
C TRP A 460 14.23 27.71 -11.17
N THR A 461 14.90 26.95 -12.01
CA THR A 461 15.22 27.37 -13.36
C THR A 461 14.24 26.69 -14.30
N VAL A 462 13.36 27.47 -14.89
CA VAL A 462 12.32 26.99 -15.78
C VAL A 462 12.83 27.06 -17.21
N LEU A 463 12.80 25.93 -17.90
CA LEU A 463 13.14 25.83 -19.30
C LEU A 463 11.87 25.91 -20.14
N VAL A 464 11.88 26.79 -21.13
CA VAL A 464 10.81 26.94 -22.10
C VAL A 464 11.37 26.59 -23.47
N LEU A 465 10.83 25.54 -24.08
CA LEU A 465 11.10 25.12 -25.44
C LEU A 465 9.98 25.62 -26.32
N LYS A 466 10.31 26.36 -27.37
CA LYS A 466 9.34 26.96 -28.30
C LYS A 466 9.68 26.60 -29.73
N GLY A 467 8.84 25.77 -30.34
CA GLY A 467 8.95 25.41 -31.76
C GLY A 467 8.10 26.31 -32.66
N SER A 468 8.55 26.49 -33.88
CA SER A 468 7.74 27.15 -34.94
C SER A 468 6.67 26.22 -35.50
N ALA A 469 6.84 24.91 -35.31
CA ALA A 469 5.91 23.84 -35.68
C ALA A 469 5.90 22.78 -34.56
N THR A 470 4.98 21.82 -34.64
CA THR A 470 4.95 20.68 -33.72
C THR A 470 6.16 19.79 -33.96
N VAL A 471 6.95 19.57 -32.94
CA VAL A 471 8.20 18.78 -33.00
C VAL A 471 8.15 17.69 -31.97
N ALA A 472 8.51 16.46 -32.35
CA ALA A 472 8.74 15.37 -31.41
C ALA A 472 10.17 15.46 -30.82
N VAL A 473 10.29 15.38 -29.52
CA VAL A 473 11.57 15.43 -28.81
C VAL A 473 11.61 14.37 -27.72
N ASN A 474 12.79 13.88 -27.42
CA ASN A 474 13.04 12.92 -26.34
C ASN A 474 14.02 13.56 -25.35
N PRO A 475 13.56 14.08 -24.22
CA PRO A 475 14.43 14.60 -23.19
C PRO A 475 15.19 13.46 -22.49
N GLU A 476 16.49 13.60 -22.36
CA GLU A 476 17.37 12.73 -21.59
C GLU A 476 18.11 13.55 -20.54
N ILE A 477 18.11 13.09 -19.31
CA ILE A 477 18.89 13.70 -18.26
C ILE A 477 20.23 13.01 -18.21
N ILE A 478 21.29 13.73 -18.61
CA ILE A 478 22.63 13.16 -18.73
C ILE A 478 23.56 13.48 -17.55
N ASP A 479 23.31 14.57 -16.85
CA ASP A 479 24.13 14.93 -15.69
C ASP A 479 23.37 15.92 -14.81
N LEU A 480 22.73 15.44 -13.77
CA LEU A 480 22.19 16.25 -12.70
C LEU A 480 22.98 15.99 -11.43
N VAL A 481 23.78 16.96 -11.03
CA VAL A 481 24.74 16.84 -9.92
C VAL A 481 24.13 17.39 -8.64
N GLY A 482 24.39 16.72 -7.53
CA GLY A 482 23.98 17.17 -6.21
C GLY A 482 22.48 16.95 -5.91
N ASN A 483 21.87 17.85 -5.13
CA ASN A 483 20.46 17.79 -4.76
C ASN A 483 19.54 18.39 -5.81
N SER A 484 19.82 18.13 -7.09
CA SER A 484 19.00 18.67 -8.19
C SER A 484 17.69 17.93 -8.32
N THR A 485 16.64 18.66 -8.61
CA THR A 485 15.30 18.12 -8.83
C THR A 485 14.85 18.52 -10.24
N PHE A 486 14.38 17.57 -11.00
CA PHE A 486 13.80 17.79 -12.31
C PHE A 486 12.31 17.56 -12.27
N LEU A 487 11.55 18.51 -12.78
CA LEU A 487 10.11 18.45 -12.94
C LEU A 487 9.80 18.31 -14.42
N SER A 488 9.34 17.15 -14.86
CA SER A 488 8.86 17.00 -16.24
C SER A 488 7.43 17.51 -16.32
N THR A 489 7.25 18.51 -17.18
CA THR A 489 5.92 19.07 -17.52
C THR A 489 5.02 19.33 -16.33
N PRO A 490 5.14 20.50 -15.70
CA PRO A 490 4.18 20.94 -14.71
C PRO A 490 2.78 20.99 -15.34
N SER A 491 1.77 20.62 -14.57
CA SER A 491 0.39 20.74 -15.01
C SER A 491 0.17 22.18 -15.48
N LYS A 492 -0.34 22.32 -16.69
CA LYS A 492 -0.37 23.57 -17.49
C LYS A 492 -0.87 24.80 -16.73
N ASP A 493 -1.65 24.62 -15.68
CA ASP A 493 -2.52 25.71 -15.22
C ASP A 493 -2.18 26.28 -13.85
N LYS A 494 -1.28 25.65 -13.05
CA LYS A 494 -1.09 26.05 -11.66
C LYS A 494 0.32 26.50 -11.28
N LEU A 495 1.37 25.84 -11.80
CA LEU A 495 2.75 26.16 -11.47
C LEU A 495 3.36 27.27 -12.31
N PHE A 496 3.08 27.20 -13.60
CA PHE A 496 3.62 28.12 -14.58
C PHE A 496 2.46 28.47 -15.53
N LYS A 497 1.83 29.60 -15.31
CA LYS A 497 0.91 30.11 -16.33
C LYS A 497 1.73 30.38 -17.60
N LEU A 498 1.40 29.74 -18.70
CA LEU A 498 2.08 29.93 -19.97
C LEU A 498 2.15 31.41 -20.34
N SER A 499 1.15 32.20 -19.96
CA SER A 499 1.14 33.65 -20.08
C SER A 499 2.30 34.35 -19.37
N ASP A 500 2.85 33.78 -18.28
CA ASP A 500 4.00 34.35 -17.56
C ASP A 500 5.31 34.23 -18.34
N TYR A 501 5.29 33.47 -19.43
CA TYR A 501 6.41 33.19 -20.32
C TYR A 501 6.18 33.73 -21.76
N GLY A 502 5.09 34.45 -21.98
CA GLY A 502 4.75 34.98 -23.33
C GLY A 502 4.28 33.89 -24.31
N LEU A 503 3.73 32.79 -23.78
CA LEU A 503 3.18 31.68 -24.55
C LEU A 503 1.66 31.61 -24.46
#